data_347c80263fe4fe8bf8dde97bd83c747d
#
_entry.id   347c80263fe4fe8bf8dde97bd83c747d
#
_cell.length_a   1.000
_cell.length_b   1.000
_cell.length_c   1.000
_cell.angle_alpha   90.00
_cell.angle_beta   90.00
_cell.angle_gamma   90.00
#
_symmetry.space_group_name_H-M   'P 1'
#
loop_
_entity.id
_entity.type
_entity.pdbx_description
1 polymer ?
#
loop_
_entity_poly.entity_id
_entity_poly.type
_entity_poly.pdbx_seq_one_letter_code
_entity_poly.pdbx_strand_id
1 'polypeptide(L)'
;MDPESAEVKAAGGVVWRRGAGGVEVAVAHRPHRSDWSLPKGKLDPGESWEQAALREVEEEIGFRCRLGRELPSASYTDHKGRSKVVRYWLMEPEEGEFVPNDEVDELRWLIPSAAAELLTYPRDRELVAGLG
;
A
#
# COMPACT_ATOMS: atom_id res chain seq x y z
N MET A 1 13.78 10.99 9.94
CA MET A 1 13.25 12.18 9.24
C MET A 1 11.82 12.43 9.67
N ASP A 2 11.48 13.70 9.92
CA ASP A 2 10.10 14.09 10.14
C ASP A 2 9.32 13.90 8.83
N PRO A 3 8.22 13.13 8.83
CA PRO A 3 7.42 12.95 7.62
C PRO A 3 6.99 14.25 6.95
N GLU A 4 6.68 15.28 7.75
CA GLU A 4 6.24 16.57 7.21
C GLU A 4 7.36 17.32 6.47
N SER A 5 8.62 16.95 6.71
CA SER A 5 9.77 17.57 6.06
C SER A 5 10.16 16.90 4.74
N ALA A 6 9.54 15.77 4.40
CA ALA A 6 9.86 15.06 3.15
C ALA A 6 9.45 15.88 1.94
N GLU A 7 10.26 15.85 0.89
CA GLU A 7 9.94 16.50 -0.38
C GLU A 7 8.78 15.79 -1.10
N VAL A 8 8.71 14.47 -0.97
CA VAL A 8 7.63 13.67 -1.54
C VAL A 8 6.92 12.92 -0.42
N LYS A 9 5.61 13.13 -0.33
CA LYS A 9 4.76 12.49 0.68
C LYS A 9 3.78 11.56 -0.01
N ALA A 10 3.76 10.30 0.44
CA ALA A 10 2.83 9.30 -0.08
C ALA A 10 2.22 8.53 1.07
N ALA A 11 1.07 7.95 0.82
CA ALA A 11 0.34 7.18 1.81
C ALA A 11 -0.35 5.99 1.17
N GLY A 12 -0.48 4.90 1.91
CA GLY A 12 -1.10 3.70 1.40
C GLY A 12 -1.55 2.76 2.50
N GLY A 13 -1.87 1.55 2.12
CA GLY A 13 -2.42 0.60 3.05
C GLY A 13 -1.94 -0.83 2.84
N VAL A 14 -1.89 -1.54 3.95
CA VAL A 14 -1.86 -3.00 3.93
C VAL A 14 -3.30 -3.45 4.17
N VAL A 15 -3.94 -3.85 3.08
CA VAL A 15 -5.35 -4.23 3.08
C VAL A 15 -5.44 -5.71 3.36
N TRP A 16 -6.15 -6.08 4.41
CA TRP A 16 -6.22 -7.47 4.85
C TRP A 16 -7.66 -7.95 4.99
N ARG A 17 -7.82 -9.26 4.84
CA ARG A 17 -9.09 -9.93 5.03
C ARG A 17 -8.83 -11.32 5.61
N ARG A 18 -9.88 -11.97 6.13
CA ARG A 18 -9.80 -13.38 6.50
C ARG A 18 -10.15 -14.22 5.29
N GLY A 19 -9.22 -15.09 4.90
CA GLY A 19 -9.41 -16.06 3.83
C GLY A 19 -9.45 -17.47 4.38
N ALA A 20 -9.50 -18.46 3.49
CA ALA A 20 -9.58 -19.87 3.85
C ALA A 20 -8.35 -20.36 4.64
N GLY A 21 -7.17 -19.81 4.34
CA GLY A 21 -5.91 -20.18 4.99
C GLY A 21 -5.48 -19.25 6.11
N GLY A 22 -6.34 -18.34 6.55
CA GLY A 22 -6.03 -17.34 7.58
C GLY A 22 -6.08 -15.92 7.04
N VAL A 23 -5.35 -15.01 7.68
CA VAL A 23 -5.28 -13.62 7.22
C VAL A 23 -4.56 -13.56 5.88
N GLU A 24 -5.15 -12.81 4.94
CA GLU A 24 -4.57 -12.54 3.62
C GLU A 24 -4.41 -11.04 3.44
N VAL A 25 -3.36 -10.65 2.73
CA VAL A 25 -3.13 -9.25 2.38
C VAL A 25 -3.16 -9.05 0.87
N ALA A 26 -3.60 -7.88 0.43
CA ALA A 26 -3.72 -7.54 -0.98
C ALA A 26 -2.39 -7.06 -1.54
N VAL A 27 -1.95 -7.65 -2.64
CA VAL A 27 -0.73 -7.28 -3.35
C VAL A 27 -1.10 -6.94 -4.79
N ALA A 28 -0.63 -5.80 -5.27
CA ALA A 28 -1.01 -5.25 -6.57
C ALA A 28 0.14 -5.34 -7.57
N HIS A 29 -0.17 -5.79 -8.78
CA HIS A 29 0.77 -5.76 -9.89
C HIS A 29 0.59 -4.48 -10.69
N ARG A 30 1.71 -3.76 -10.92
CA ARG A 30 1.72 -2.52 -11.69
C ARG A 30 2.38 -2.76 -13.04
N PRO A 31 1.59 -2.78 -14.15
CA PRO A 31 2.14 -3.21 -15.45
C PRO A 31 3.24 -2.29 -15.99
N HIS A 32 3.12 -0.98 -15.84
CA HIS A 32 4.13 -0.06 -16.36
C HIS A 32 5.38 0.05 -15.48
N ARG A 33 5.37 -0.59 -14.31
CA ARG A 33 6.57 -0.72 -13.48
C ARG A 33 7.07 -2.16 -13.40
N SER A 34 6.27 -3.09 -13.91
CA SER A 34 6.59 -4.53 -13.87
C SER A 34 6.92 -4.99 -12.45
N ASP A 35 6.16 -4.53 -11.47
CA ASP A 35 6.41 -4.88 -10.06
C ASP A 35 5.13 -5.26 -9.32
N TRP A 36 5.35 -5.87 -8.16
CA TRP A 36 4.30 -6.16 -7.18
C TRP A 36 4.51 -5.24 -5.98
N SER A 37 3.48 -4.51 -5.60
CA SER A 37 3.59 -3.52 -4.54
C SER A 37 2.33 -3.47 -3.66
N LEU A 38 2.47 -2.78 -2.53
CA LEU A 38 1.33 -2.39 -1.71
C LEU A 38 0.68 -1.15 -2.35
N PRO A 39 -0.66 -1.02 -2.31
CA PRO A 39 -1.33 0.14 -2.90
C PRO A 39 -0.97 1.42 -2.14
N LYS A 40 -0.56 2.43 -2.86
CA LYS A 40 -0.15 3.72 -2.30
C LYS A 40 -0.06 4.79 -3.39
N GLY A 41 -0.03 6.05 -2.97
CA GLY A 41 0.22 7.14 -3.89
C GLY A 41 0.45 8.45 -3.15
N LYS A 42 0.71 9.50 -3.92
CA LYS A 42 1.07 10.82 -3.39
C LYS A 42 -0.14 11.53 -2.81
N LEU A 43 0.11 12.35 -1.77
CA LEU A 43 -0.93 13.23 -1.22
C LEU A 43 -1.30 14.30 -2.25
N ASP A 44 -2.60 14.58 -2.34
CA ASP A 44 -3.08 15.75 -3.08
C ASP A 44 -2.98 17.00 -2.18
N PRO A 45 -2.91 18.20 -2.76
CA PRO A 45 -2.86 19.43 -1.97
C PRO A 45 -4.04 19.52 -0.97
N GLY A 46 -3.72 19.81 0.28
CA GLY A 46 -4.72 19.95 1.32
C GLY A 46 -5.25 18.63 1.91
N GLU A 47 -4.77 17.52 1.41
CA GLU A 47 -5.21 16.20 1.86
C GLU A 47 -4.40 15.75 3.08
N SER A 48 -5.05 15.13 4.06
CA SER A 48 -4.33 14.49 5.17
C SER A 48 -3.70 13.19 4.69
N TRP A 49 -2.72 12.70 5.45
CA TRP A 49 -2.09 11.40 5.18
C TRP A 49 -3.12 10.28 5.13
N GLU A 50 -4.05 10.26 6.10
CA GLU A 50 -5.09 9.23 6.20
C GLU A 50 -6.07 9.29 5.02
N GLN A 51 -6.47 10.50 4.62
CA GLN A 51 -7.34 10.68 3.45
C GLN A 51 -6.67 10.17 2.18
N ALA A 52 -5.39 10.50 2.01
CA ALA A 52 -4.62 10.04 0.85
C ALA A 52 -4.50 8.52 0.83
N ALA A 53 -4.24 7.91 1.98
CA ALA A 53 -4.11 6.46 2.08
C ALA A 53 -5.41 5.76 1.65
N LEU A 54 -6.54 6.20 2.17
CA LEU A 54 -7.85 5.61 1.82
C LEU A 54 -8.20 5.83 0.35
N ARG A 55 -7.93 7.03 -0.17
CA ARG A 55 -8.22 7.37 -1.56
C ARG A 55 -7.37 6.55 -2.54
N GLU A 56 -6.07 6.49 -2.29
CA GLU A 56 -5.15 5.77 -3.17
C GLU A 56 -5.45 4.26 -3.19
N VAL A 57 -5.78 3.69 -2.05
CA VAL A 57 -6.18 2.28 -1.99
C VAL A 57 -7.44 2.05 -2.84
N GLU A 58 -8.45 2.91 -2.70
CA GLU A 58 -9.68 2.78 -3.48
C GLU A 58 -9.42 2.95 -4.98
N GLU A 59 -8.61 3.94 -5.38
CA GLU A 59 -8.28 4.16 -6.78
C GLU A 59 -7.55 2.96 -7.40
N GLU A 60 -6.60 2.37 -6.67
CA GLU A 60 -5.76 1.30 -7.23
C GLU A 60 -6.42 -0.07 -7.18
N ILE A 61 -7.09 -0.41 -6.08
CA ILE A 61 -7.62 -1.76 -5.92
C ILE A 61 -9.15 -1.85 -5.74
N GLY A 62 -9.85 -0.72 -5.80
CA GLY A 62 -11.31 -0.70 -5.89
C GLY A 62 -12.06 -0.88 -4.57
N PHE A 63 -11.38 -0.92 -3.44
CA PHE A 63 -12.03 -1.13 -2.14
C PHE A 63 -12.07 0.14 -1.32
N ARG A 64 -13.26 0.47 -0.80
CA ARG A 64 -13.41 1.44 0.26
C ARG A 64 -13.17 0.72 1.57
N CYS A 65 -12.20 1.20 2.35
CA CYS A 65 -11.69 0.50 3.51
C CYS A 65 -11.95 1.28 4.79
N ARG A 66 -11.96 0.54 5.90
CA ARG A 66 -11.90 1.11 7.24
C ARG A 66 -10.44 1.22 7.65
N LEU A 67 -10.06 2.42 8.12
CA LEU A 67 -8.69 2.69 8.56
C LEU A 67 -8.43 2.01 9.90
N GLY A 68 -7.35 1.25 9.97
CA GLY A 68 -6.87 0.62 11.20
C GLY A 68 -5.66 1.36 11.76
N ARG A 69 -4.80 0.64 12.47
CA ARG A 69 -3.62 1.25 13.09
C ARG A 69 -2.56 1.60 12.05
N GLU A 70 -1.78 2.61 12.37
CA GLU A 70 -0.65 2.98 11.54
C GLU A 70 0.49 1.97 11.70
N LEU A 71 1.15 1.66 10.60
CA LEU A 71 2.30 0.78 10.53
C LEU A 71 3.60 1.60 10.42
N PRO A 72 4.78 0.98 10.58
CA PRO A 72 6.04 1.70 10.36
C PRO A 72 6.09 2.32 8.96
N SER A 73 6.53 3.57 8.89
CA SER A 73 6.68 4.28 7.62
C SER A 73 8.00 3.89 6.94
N ALA A 74 8.05 4.12 5.61
CA ALA A 74 9.27 3.95 4.82
C ALA A 74 9.83 5.32 4.46
N SER A 75 11.13 5.52 4.67
CA SER A 75 11.83 6.75 4.29
C SER A 75 13.00 6.38 3.39
N TYR A 76 13.09 7.02 2.25
CA TYR A 76 14.18 6.76 1.30
C TYR A 76 14.33 7.93 0.34
N THR A 77 15.41 7.91 -0.44
CA THR A 77 15.61 8.86 -1.52
C THR A 77 15.07 8.24 -2.81
N ASP A 78 14.20 8.96 -3.52
CA ASP A 78 13.61 8.46 -4.75
C ASP A 78 14.61 8.54 -5.91
N HIS A 79 14.19 8.04 -7.09
CA HIS A 79 15.05 8.00 -8.27
C HIS A 79 15.43 9.39 -8.81
N LYS A 80 14.76 10.44 -8.35
CA LYS A 80 15.08 11.83 -8.71
C LYS A 80 15.91 12.53 -7.63
N GLY A 81 16.39 11.79 -6.63
CA GLY A 81 17.21 12.33 -5.56
C GLY A 81 16.44 13.10 -4.50
N ARG A 82 15.10 12.96 -4.44
CA ARG A 82 14.27 13.67 -3.47
C ARG A 82 14.02 12.78 -2.24
N SER A 83 13.95 13.41 -1.08
CA SER A 83 13.54 12.70 0.12
C SER A 83 12.07 12.29 0.00
N LYS A 84 11.75 11.05 0.33
CA LYS A 84 10.40 10.52 0.24
C LYS A 84 10.03 9.75 1.50
N VAL A 85 8.82 9.99 1.98
CA VAL A 85 8.23 9.22 3.07
C VAL A 85 6.92 8.62 2.59
N VAL A 86 6.72 7.34 2.86
CA VAL A 86 5.45 6.65 2.63
C VAL A 86 4.95 6.17 3.98
N ARG A 87 3.74 6.59 4.35
CA ARG A 87 3.07 6.15 5.58
C ARG A 87 2.01 5.13 5.24
N TYR A 88 1.91 4.08 6.03
CA TYR A 88 1.00 2.96 5.79
C TYR A 88 0.10 2.71 6.99
N TRP A 89 -1.11 2.25 6.71
CA TRP A 89 -2.08 1.82 7.73
C TRP A 89 -2.61 0.43 7.38
N LEU A 90 -2.93 -0.35 8.42
CA LEU A 90 -3.76 -1.54 8.22
C LEU A 90 -5.15 -1.10 7.83
N MET A 91 -5.74 -1.77 6.85
CA MET A 91 -7.08 -1.44 6.36
C MET A 91 -7.90 -2.70 6.15
N GLU A 92 -9.19 -2.62 6.50
CA GLU A 92 -10.14 -3.69 6.20
C GLU A 92 -11.10 -3.23 5.11
N PRO A 93 -11.28 -4.02 4.02
CA PRO A 93 -12.24 -3.64 2.99
C PRO A 93 -13.67 -3.74 3.53
N GLU A 94 -14.48 -2.72 3.26
CA GLU A 94 -15.89 -2.67 3.64
C GLU A 94 -16.81 -2.77 2.43
N GLU A 95 -16.43 -2.13 1.32
CA GLU A 95 -17.23 -2.11 0.09
C GLU A 95 -16.31 -2.09 -1.11
N GLY A 96 -16.87 -2.51 -2.25
CA GLY A 96 -16.18 -2.42 -3.53
C GLY A 96 -15.69 -3.76 -4.04
N GLU A 97 -15.00 -3.70 -5.17
CA GLU A 97 -14.39 -4.87 -5.81
C GLU A 97 -13.22 -4.41 -6.66
N PHE A 98 -12.27 -5.29 -6.89
CA PHE A 98 -11.15 -4.98 -7.77
C PHE A 98 -11.59 -5.04 -9.23
N VAL A 99 -11.28 -3.98 -9.97
CA VAL A 99 -11.42 -3.92 -11.43
C VAL A 99 -10.06 -3.55 -11.99
N PRO A 100 -9.49 -4.36 -12.91
CA PRO A 100 -8.22 -4.01 -13.54
C PRO A 100 -8.29 -2.62 -14.18
N ASN A 101 -7.21 -1.87 -14.03
CA ASN A 101 -7.13 -0.49 -14.49
C ASN A 101 -5.71 -0.17 -14.97
N ASP A 102 -5.47 1.08 -15.40
CA ASP A 102 -4.16 1.47 -15.95
C ASP A 102 -3.03 1.40 -14.94
N GLU A 103 -3.34 1.53 -13.65
CA GLU A 103 -2.33 1.51 -12.59
C GLU A 103 -2.06 0.09 -12.09
N VAL A 104 -3.11 -0.72 -11.96
CA VAL A 104 -3.04 -2.09 -11.41
C VAL A 104 -3.85 -3.02 -12.31
N ASP A 105 -3.17 -4.01 -12.87
CA ASP A 105 -3.82 -4.97 -13.77
C ASP A 105 -4.17 -6.29 -13.08
N GLU A 106 -3.57 -6.58 -11.93
CA GLU A 106 -3.82 -7.82 -11.21
C GLU A 106 -3.73 -7.58 -9.70
N LEU A 107 -4.62 -8.20 -8.95
CA LEU A 107 -4.64 -8.17 -7.48
C LEU A 107 -4.59 -9.61 -6.97
N ARG A 108 -3.73 -9.87 -6.00
CA ARG A 108 -3.67 -11.16 -5.32
C ARG A 108 -3.86 -10.99 -3.83
N TRP A 109 -4.63 -11.89 -3.26
CA TRP A 109 -4.81 -11.99 -1.82
C TRP A 109 -3.97 -13.16 -1.33
N LEU A 110 -2.95 -12.86 -0.53
CA LEU A 110 -1.97 -13.87 -0.11
C LEU A 110 -1.76 -13.79 1.40
N ILE A 111 -1.47 -14.95 2.01
CA ILE A 111 -1.02 -14.94 3.40
C ILE A 111 0.28 -14.14 3.49
N PRO A 112 0.59 -13.53 4.66
CA PRO A 112 1.74 -12.62 4.75
C PRO A 112 3.07 -13.19 4.27
N SER A 113 3.36 -14.46 4.53
CA SER A 113 4.61 -15.07 4.06
C SER A 113 4.69 -15.14 2.54
N ALA A 114 3.58 -15.51 1.88
CA ALA A 114 3.52 -15.57 0.41
C ALA A 114 3.55 -14.16 -0.19
N ALA A 115 2.87 -13.21 0.44
CA ALA A 115 2.89 -11.81 0.00
C ALA A 115 4.31 -11.26 0.06
N ALA A 116 5.03 -11.53 1.15
CA ALA A 116 6.42 -11.09 1.31
C ALA A 116 7.32 -11.65 0.22
N GLU A 117 7.09 -12.90 -0.21
CA GLU A 117 7.86 -13.50 -1.29
C GLU A 117 7.58 -12.84 -2.65
N LEU A 118 6.35 -12.44 -2.90
CA LEU A 118 5.94 -11.87 -4.18
C LEU A 118 6.30 -10.39 -4.31
N LEU A 119 6.22 -9.62 -3.23
CA LEU A 119 6.48 -8.18 -3.24
C LEU A 119 7.88 -7.89 -3.75
N THR A 120 7.99 -6.92 -4.64
CA THR A 120 9.23 -6.57 -5.32
C THR A 120 10.24 -5.88 -4.41
N TYR A 121 9.76 -4.98 -3.52
CA TYR A 121 10.65 -4.11 -2.77
C TYR A 121 10.91 -4.63 -1.35
N PRO A 122 12.17 -4.62 -0.90
CA PRO A 122 12.51 -5.08 0.45
C PRO A 122 11.73 -4.38 1.56
N ARG A 123 11.48 -3.08 1.43
CA ARG A 123 10.73 -2.32 2.44
C ARG A 123 9.28 -2.80 2.56
N ASP A 124 8.66 -3.18 1.44
CA ASP A 124 7.30 -3.73 1.44
C ASP A 124 7.28 -5.12 2.05
N ARG A 125 8.28 -5.94 1.72
CA ARG A 125 8.43 -7.29 2.29
C ARG A 125 8.57 -7.25 3.80
N GLU A 126 9.41 -6.34 4.31
CA GLU A 126 9.61 -6.19 5.75
C GLU A 126 8.32 -5.76 6.46
N LEU A 127 7.57 -4.84 5.86
CA LEU A 127 6.34 -4.35 6.43
C LEU A 127 5.32 -5.48 6.59
N VAL A 128 5.15 -6.29 5.56
CA VAL A 128 4.20 -7.41 5.55
C VAL A 128 4.68 -8.54 6.46
N ALA A 129 5.97 -8.85 6.45
CA ALA A 129 6.55 -9.88 7.31
C ALA A 129 6.35 -9.57 8.79
N GLY A 130 6.36 -8.30 9.17
CA GLY A 130 6.13 -7.87 10.55
C GLY A 130 4.70 -8.11 11.04
N LEU A 131 3.76 -8.43 10.15
CA LEU A 131 2.37 -8.70 10.52
C LEU A 131 2.12 -10.17 10.87
N GLY A 132 3.02 -11.01 10.44
CA GLY A 132 2.92 -12.45 10.58
C GLY A 132 2.81 -12.95 11.97
#